data_9dcf1c6c1a50c8e7262808996bfbb800
#
_entry.id   9dcf1c6c1a50c8e7262808996bfbb800
#
_cell.length_a   1.000
_cell.length_b   1.000
_cell.length_c   1.000
_cell.angle_alpha   90.00
_cell.angle_beta   90.00
_cell.angle_gamma   90.00
#
_symmetry.space_group_name_H-M   'P 1'
#
loop_
_entity.id
_entity.type
_entity.pdbx_description
1 polymer ?
#
loop_
_entity_poly.entity_id
_entity_poly.type
_entity_poly.pdbx_seq_one_letter_code
_entity_poly.pdbx_strand_id
1 'polypeptide(L)'
;MQGYKELSHTADWSISVWADDLKGLFSESAAAMYSLMGVKLNESGLQRRSLSLHSDDTESLLVAYLSELLFIMETEDLIAAGQEITVSSKSLEGEILLLPLHNLGKEIKAVTFSGMNIRSTEQGVQVEIVFDV
;
A
#
# COMPACT_ATOMS: atom_id res chain seq x y z
N MET A 1 -7.45 16.11 1.69
CA MET A 1 -5.99 16.04 1.58
C MET A 1 -5.51 14.69 2.08
N GLN A 2 -4.51 14.13 1.43
CA GLN A 2 -3.96 12.84 1.82
C GLN A 2 -2.47 12.92 2.10
N GLY A 3 -1.96 11.98 2.87
CA GLY A 3 -0.56 11.92 3.22
C GLY A 3 -0.25 10.74 4.13
N TYR A 4 0.98 10.67 4.58
CA TYR A 4 1.43 9.66 5.53
C TYR A 4 2.57 10.20 6.38
N LYS A 5 2.78 9.54 7.51
CA LYS A 5 3.83 9.87 8.45
C LYS A 5 4.44 8.59 9.02
N GLU A 6 5.76 8.51 9.02
CA GLU A 6 6.48 7.42 9.63
C GLU A 6 6.45 7.58 11.16
N LEU A 7 6.19 6.48 11.87
CA LEU A 7 6.14 6.45 13.32
C LEU A 7 7.33 5.69 13.88
N SER A 8 7.87 6.16 15.01
CA SER A 8 9.01 5.52 15.65
C SER A 8 8.57 4.34 16.50
N HIS A 9 9.17 3.17 16.26
CA HIS A 9 9.00 1.96 17.07
C HIS A 9 10.34 1.28 17.25
N THR A 10 10.47 0.49 18.33
CA THR A 10 11.73 -0.17 18.66
C THR A 10 12.00 -1.42 17.85
N ALA A 11 10.97 -2.11 17.38
CA ALA A 11 11.10 -3.42 16.71
C ALA A 11 10.46 -3.47 15.34
N ASP A 12 9.44 -2.68 15.09
CA ASP A 12 8.67 -2.69 13.85
C ASP A 12 8.67 -1.31 13.20
N TRP A 13 8.36 -1.28 11.92
CA TRP A 13 8.13 -0.03 11.22
C TRP A 13 6.63 0.24 11.12
N SER A 14 6.24 1.47 11.38
CA SER A 14 4.86 1.85 11.21
C SER A 14 4.72 3.22 10.54
N ILE A 15 3.57 3.39 9.90
CA ILE A 15 3.19 4.64 9.25
C ILE A 15 1.76 4.98 9.60
N SER A 16 1.46 6.27 9.64
CA SER A 16 0.10 6.77 9.72
C SER A 16 -0.26 7.33 8.34
N VAL A 17 -1.39 6.90 7.80
CA VAL A 17 -1.84 7.27 6.46
C VAL A 17 -3.23 7.89 6.55
N TRP A 18 -3.48 8.95 5.81
CA TRP A 18 -4.78 9.61 5.76
C TRP A 18 -5.12 10.01 4.34
N ALA A 19 -6.41 10.06 4.04
CA ALA A 19 -6.92 10.43 2.73
C ALA A 19 -8.37 10.88 2.83
N ASP A 20 -8.89 11.45 1.75
CA ASP A 20 -10.29 11.90 1.70
C ASP A 20 -11.27 10.71 1.62
N ASP A 21 -10.85 9.60 1.03
CA ASP A 21 -11.66 8.41 0.84
C ASP A 21 -10.82 7.12 0.85
N LEU A 22 -11.48 5.96 0.76
CA LEU A 22 -10.79 4.67 0.77
C LEU A 22 -9.84 4.50 -0.41
N LYS A 23 -10.24 4.93 -1.60
CA LYS A 23 -9.37 4.86 -2.78
C LYS A 23 -8.07 5.61 -2.55
N GLY A 24 -8.15 6.82 -2.05
CA GLY A 24 -6.98 7.62 -1.69
C GLY A 24 -6.16 6.98 -0.59
N LEU A 25 -6.81 6.39 0.41
CA LEU A 25 -6.13 5.71 1.51
C LEU A 25 -5.30 4.52 1.02
N PHE A 26 -5.85 3.70 0.14
CA PHE A 26 -5.14 2.55 -0.43
C PHE A 26 -3.98 3.00 -1.31
N SER A 27 -4.20 4.02 -2.16
CA SER A 27 -3.13 4.57 -3.01
C SER A 27 -2.00 5.17 -2.19
N GLU A 28 -2.32 5.95 -1.17
CA GLU A 28 -1.34 6.58 -0.31
C GLU A 28 -0.58 5.57 0.55
N SER A 29 -1.27 4.51 1.00
CA SER A 29 -0.65 3.41 1.75
C SER A 29 0.42 2.70 0.93
N ALA A 30 0.15 2.44 -0.35
CA ALA A 30 1.13 1.85 -1.27
C ALA A 30 2.33 2.78 -1.45
N ALA A 31 2.09 4.07 -1.70
CA ALA A 31 3.16 5.05 -1.86
C ALA A 31 4.03 5.15 -0.61
N ALA A 32 3.41 5.13 0.57
CA ALA A 32 4.11 5.20 1.85
C ALA A 32 4.99 3.96 2.07
N MET A 33 4.45 2.78 1.77
CA MET A 33 5.20 1.53 1.88
C MET A 33 6.46 1.55 1.00
N TYR A 34 6.31 1.93 -0.28
CA TYR A 34 7.44 2.03 -1.19
C TYR A 34 8.45 3.09 -0.74
N SER A 35 7.97 4.20 -0.20
CA SER A 35 8.85 5.25 0.33
C SER A 35 9.69 4.75 1.50
N LEU A 36 9.09 3.99 2.42
CA LEU A 36 9.82 3.36 3.53
C LEU A 36 10.93 2.44 3.03
N MET A 37 10.65 1.70 1.96
CA MET A 37 11.61 0.76 1.38
C MET A 37 12.69 1.44 0.56
N GLY A 38 12.58 2.74 0.31
CA GLY A 38 13.54 3.47 -0.50
C GLY A 38 13.57 3.00 -1.95
N VAL A 39 12.40 2.70 -2.50
CA VAL A 39 12.25 2.17 -3.86
C VAL A 39 12.66 3.21 -4.90
N LYS A 40 13.48 2.77 -5.87
CA LYS A 40 13.81 3.54 -7.06
C LYS A 40 13.26 2.81 -8.28
N LEU A 41 12.65 3.55 -9.20
CA LEU A 41 11.99 2.99 -10.38
C LEU A 41 12.78 3.26 -11.65
N ASN A 42 12.64 2.35 -12.61
CA ASN A 42 12.97 2.64 -14.02
C ASN A 42 11.75 3.35 -14.63
N GLU A 43 12.00 4.36 -15.45
CA GLU A 43 10.93 5.17 -16.04
C GLU A 43 10.31 4.54 -17.30
N SER A 44 10.85 3.44 -17.78
CA SER A 44 10.36 2.75 -18.97
C SER A 44 9.99 1.30 -18.67
N GLY A 45 9.16 0.71 -19.51
CA GLY A 45 8.70 -0.66 -19.31
C GLY A 45 7.38 -0.74 -18.57
N LEU A 46 6.53 0.27 -18.70
CA LEU A 46 5.22 0.32 -18.05
C LEU A 46 4.34 -0.84 -18.49
N GLN A 47 3.77 -1.55 -17.53
CA GLN A 47 2.80 -2.61 -17.74
C GLN A 47 1.51 -2.27 -17.00
N ARG A 48 0.38 -2.68 -17.57
CA ARG A 48 -0.92 -2.60 -16.89
C ARG A 48 -1.33 -4.01 -16.49
N ARG A 49 -1.84 -4.13 -15.28
CA ARG A 49 -2.32 -5.41 -14.76
C ARG A 49 -3.64 -5.24 -14.03
N SER A 50 -4.60 -6.07 -14.38
CA SER A 50 -5.89 -6.11 -13.68
C SER A 50 -5.72 -6.71 -12.31
N LEU A 51 -6.45 -6.16 -11.34
CA LEU A 51 -6.43 -6.63 -9.96
C LEU A 51 -7.87 -6.66 -9.43
N SER A 52 -8.21 -7.76 -8.75
CA SER A 52 -9.50 -7.93 -8.10
C SER A 52 -9.28 -8.65 -6.78
N LEU A 53 -9.66 -7.99 -5.68
CA LEU A 53 -9.50 -8.53 -4.33
C LEU A 53 -10.80 -8.42 -3.56
N HIS A 54 -11.07 -9.42 -2.72
CA HIS A 54 -12.20 -9.46 -1.82
C HIS A 54 -11.73 -9.87 -0.43
N SER A 55 -12.29 -9.26 0.59
CA SER A 55 -12.00 -9.59 1.99
C SER A 55 -13.24 -9.40 2.85
N ASP A 56 -13.21 -9.92 4.08
CA ASP A 56 -14.35 -9.84 4.99
C ASP A 56 -14.54 -8.44 5.57
N ASP A 57 -13.46 -7.65 5.66
CA ASP A 57 -13.48 -6.28 6.15
C ASP A 57 -12.46 -5.42 5.42
N THR A 58 -12.53 -4.12 5.64
CA THR A 58 -11.68 -3.14 4.94
C THR A 58 -10.22 -3.23 5.37
N GLU A 59 -9.95 -3.51 6.62
CA GLU A 59 -8.57 -3.69 7.11
C GLU A 59 -7.90 -4.88 6.44
N SER A 60 -8.61 -6.02 6.37
CA SER A 60 -8.13 -7.21 5.67
C SER A 60 -7.89 -6.94 4.18
N LEU A 61 -8.76 -6.14 3.57
CA LEU A 61 -8.62 -5.75 2.18
C LEU A 61 -7.34 -4.93 1.94
N LEU A 62 -7.05 -3.98 2.84
CA LEU A 62 -5.84 -3.17 2.75
C LEU A 62 -4.58 -4.04 2.91
N VAL A 63 -4.58 -4.95 3.88
CA VAL A 63 -3.46 -5.89 4.06
C VAL A 63 -3.29 -6.75 2.81
N ALA A 64 -4.38 -7.26 2.24
CA ALA A 64 -4.33 -8.07 1.03
C ALA A 64 -3.76 -7.28 -0.15
N TYR A 65 -4.17 -6.03 -0.32
CA TYR A 65 -3.67 -5.16 -1.39
C TYR A 65 -2.16 -4.91 -1.26
N LEU A 66 -1.71 -4.47 -0.10
CA LEU A 66 -0.28 -4.20 0.13
C LEU A 66 0.56 -5.46 0.04
N SER A 67 0.03 -6.58 0.53
CA SER A 67 0.71 -7.89 0.45
C SER A 67 0.88 -8.36 -0.99
N GLU A 68 -0.13 -8.12 -1.84
CA GLU A 68 -0.06 -8.43 -3.27
C GLU A 68 1.02 -7.59 -3.96
N LEU A 69 1.12 -6.31 -3.62
CA LEU A 69 2.16 -5.43 -4.16
C LEU A 69 3.57 -5.89 -3.75
N LEU A 70 3.74 -6.32 -2.50
CA LEU A 70 5.00 -6.90 -2.02
C LEU A 70 5.34 -8.18 -2.77
N PHE A 71 4.36 -9.05 -2.98
CA PHE A 71 4.54 -10.30 -3.70
C PHE A 71 4.99 -10.07 -5.15
N ILE A 72 4.34 -9.14 -5.85
CA ILE A 72 4.72 -8.78 -7.22
C ILE A 72 6.16 -8.25 -7.25
N MET A 73 6.53 -7.41 -6.29
CA MET A 73 7.89 -6.89 -6.21
C MET A 73 8.92 -8.01 -5.98
N GLU A 74 8.64 -8.92 -5.06
CA GLU A 74 9.56 -10.01 -4.71
C GLU A 74 9.73 -11.03 -5.85
N THR A 75 8.65 -11.31 -6.57
CA THR A 75 8.66 -12.36 -7.61
C THR A 75 8.96 -11.85 -9.00
N GLU A 76 8.67 -10.58 -9.28
CA GLU A 76 8.77 -10.04 -10.65
C GLU A 76 9.63 -8.78 -10.75
N ASP A 77 10.09 -8.24 -9.64
CA ASP A 77 10.85 -6.96 -9.60
C ASP A 77 10.05 -5.80 -10.21
N LEU A 78 8.75 -5.77 -9.95
CA LEU A 78 7.84 -4.73 -10.44
C LEU A 78 7.21 -3.97 -9.28
N ILE A 79 7.02 -2.67 -9.49
CA ILE A 79 6.46 -1.75 -8.50
C ILE A 79 5.21 -1.10 -9.08
N ALA A 80 4.15 -1.01 -8.29
CA ALA A 80 2.96 -0.26 -8.67
C ALA A 80 3.24 1.24 -8.58
N ALA A 81 3.55 1.83 -9.71
CA ALA A 81 3.84 3.26 -9.84
C ALA A 81 2.55 4.09 -9.88
N GLY A 82 1.42 3.46 -10.11
CA GLY A 82 0.11 4.09 -10.12
C GLY A 82 -0.99 3.04 -10.12
N GLN A 83 -2.20 3.49 -9.86
CA GLN A 83 -3.36 2.61 -9.85
C GLN A 83 -4.61 3.34 -10.27
N GLU A 84 -5.49 2.63 -10.98
CA GLU A 84 -6.81 3.07 -11.36
C GLU A 84 -7.80 2.07 -10.77
N ILE A 85 -8.10 2.23 -9.48
CA ILE A 85 -8.85 1.25 -8.69
C ILE A 85 -10.14 1.85 -8.15
N THR A 86 -11.12 0.98 -7.94
CA THR A 86 -12.34 1.26 -7.20
C THR A 86 -12.29 0.45 -5.91
N VAL A 87 -12.48 1.09 -4.79
CA VAL A 87 -12.41 0.45 -3.47
C VAL A 87 -13.72 0.64 -2.72
N SER A 88 -14.29 -0.47 -2.25
CA SER A 88 -15.42 -0.49 -1.32
C SER A 88 -14.97 -1.12 -0.01
N SER A 89 -15.89 -1.29 0.94
CA SER A 89 -15.53 -1.83 2.26
C SER A 89 -14.97 -3.24 2.22
N LYS A 90 -15.29 -4.03 1.18
CA LYS A 90 -14.92 -5.45 1.09
C LYS A 90 -14.29 -5.85 -0.24
N SER A 91 -14.20 -4.94 -1.20
CA SER A 91 -13.68 -5.28 -2.52
C SER A 91 -12.84 -4.17 -3.12
N LEU A 92 -11.86 -4.57 -3.92
CA LEU A 92 -11.02 -3.67 -4.70
C LEU A 92 -10.94 -4.24 -6.11
N GLU A 93 -11.18 -3.39 -7.10
CA GLU A 93 -11.11 -3.78 -8.50
C GLU A 93 -10.50 -2.66 -9.34
N GLY A 94 -9.78 -3.04 -10.39
CA GLY A 94 -9.22 -2.08 -11.33
C GLY A 94 -7.91 -2.55 -11.91
N GLU A 95 -7.04 -1.59 -12.20
CA GLU A 95 -5.74 -1.84 -12.78
C GLU A 95 -4.64 -1.20 -11.97
N ILE A 96 -3.49 -1.86 -11.92
CA ILE A 96 -2.26 -1.29 -11.39
C ILE A 96 -1.29 -1.06 -12.54
N LEU A 97 -0.52 0.02 -12.44
CA LEU A 97 0.47 0.44 -13.42
C LEU A 97 1.84 0.07 -12.86
N LEU A 98 2.49 -0.93 -13.46
CA LEU A 98 3.72 -1.49 -12.95
C LEU A 98 4.94 -0.98 -13.72
N LEU A 99 5.97 -0.58 -12.99
CA LEU A 99 7.26 -0.23 -13.55
C LEU A 99 8.35 -1.11 -12.93
N PRO A 100 9.42 -1.40 -13.69
CA PRO A 100 10.52 -2.20 -13.14
C PRO A 100 11.21 -1.52 -11.97
N LEU A 101 11.51 -2.31 -10.95
CA LEU A 101 12.30 -1.89 -9.80
C LEU A 101 13.75 -1.68 -10.25
N HIS A 102 14.30 -0.50 -9.95
CA HIS A 102 15.70 -0.20 -10.22
C HIS A 102 16.60 -0.49 -9.00
N ASN A 103 16.14 -0.08 -7.82
CA ASN A 103 16.89 -0.26 -6.58
C ASN A 103 15.97 -0.26 -5.38
N LEU A 104 16.38 -0.97 -4.34
CA LEU A 104 15.65 -1.13 -3.10
C LEU A 104 16.60 -0.85 -1.94
N GLY A 105 16.19 0.04 -1.03
CA GLY A 105 16.99 0.38 0.13
C GLY A 105 16.81 -0.61 1.28
N LYS A 106 15.59 -1.02 1.55
CA LYS A 106 15.27 -1.91 2.67
C LYS A 106 14.05 -2.77 2.37
N GLU A 107 14.11 -4.03 2.79
CA GLU A 107 13.00 -4.96 2.60
C GLU A 107 11.96 -4.87 3.71
N ILE A 108 10.69 -5.03 3.33
CA ILE A 108 9.59 -5.27 4.24
C ILE A 108 9.17 -6.72 4.01
N LYS A 109 9.11 -7.51 5.09
CA LYS A 109 8.76 -8.93 5.00
C LYS A 109 7.26 -9.15 4.91
N ALA A 110 6.49 -8.35 5.65
CA ALA A 110 5.04 -8.53 5.69
C ALA A 110 4.34 -7.27 6.19
N VAL A 111 3.08 -7.14 5.81
CA VAL A 111 2.14 -6.17 6.37
C VAL A 111 1.37 -6.87 7.46
N THR A 112 1.29 -6.28 8.66
CA THR A 112 0.64 -6.94 9.79
C THR A 112 -0.73 -6.33 10.07
N PHE A 113 -1.61 -7.12 10.68
CA PHE A 113 -2.91 -6.65 11.17
C PHE A 113 -2.81 -5.98 12.54
N SER A 114 -1.63 -5.98 13.16
CA SER A 114 -1.44 -5.52 14.54
C SER A 114 -1.92 -4.09 14.73
N GLY A 115 -2.96 -3.91 15.53
CA GLY A 115 -3.51 -2.60 15.84
C GLY A 115 -4.14 -1.86 14.65
N MET A 116 -4.32 -2.52 13.51
CA MET A 116 -4.89 -1.87 12.33
C MET A 116 -6.36 -1.56 12.53
N ASN A 117 -6.73 -0.30 12.34
CA ASN A 117 -8.09 0.16 12.43
C ASN A 117 -8.28 1.36 11.50
N ILE A 118 -9.06 1.17 10.45
CA ILE A 118 -9.38 2.26 9.52
C ILE A 118 -10.50 3.07 10.17
N ARG A 119 -10.23 4.34 10.45
CA ARG A 119 -11.15 5.22 11.15
C ARG A 119 -11.60 6.35 10.25
N SER A 120 -12.90 6.69 10.36
CA SER A 120 -13.42 7.90 9.76
C SER A 120 -13.09 9.09 10.65
N THR A 121 -12.68 10.19 10.03
CA THR A 121 -12.38 11.45 10.69
C THR A 121 -13.20 12.56 10.04
N GLU A 122 -13.17 13.75 10.60
CA GLU A 122 -13.84 14.90 9.98
C GLU A 122 -13.28 15.24 8.60
N GLN A 123 -12.05 14.82 8.32
CA GLN A 123 -11.34 15.16 7.08
C GLN A 123 -11.24 13.97 6.11
N GLY A 124 -11.85 12.83 6.44
CA GLY A 124 -11.79 11.64 5.60
C GLY A 124 -11.56 10.38 6.39
N VAL A 125 -10.56 9.59 5.98
CA VAL A 125 -10.22 8.30 6.59
C VAL A 125 -8.74 8.26 6.97
N GLN A 126 -8.42 7.47 7.99
CA GLN A 126 -7.07 7.35 8.52
C GLN A 126 -6.80 5.92 8.98
N VAL A 127 -5.56 5.48 8.84
CA VAL A 127 -5.12 4.17 9.32
C VAL A 127 -3.65 4.24 9.75
N GLU A 128 -3.32 3.42 10.74
CA GLU A 128 -1.94 3.16 11.13
C GLU A 128 -1.58 1.75 10.67
N ILE A 129 -0.45 1.61 9.96
CA ILE A 129 -0.02 0.35 9.38
C ILE A 129 1.33 -0.03 9.98
N VAL A 130 1.43 -1.28 10.44
CA VAL A 130 2.65 -1.84 11.01
C VAL A 130 3.23 -2.85 10.04
N PHE A 131 4.53 -2.73 9.76
CA PHE A 131 5.26 -3.62 8.87
C PHE A 131 6.27 -4.46 9.65
N ASP A 132 6.37 -5.73 9.30
CA ASP A 132 7.42 -6.62 9.78
C ASP A 132 8.63 -6.48 8.85
N VAL A 133 9.79 -6.21 9.42
CA VAL A 133 11.04 -5.96 8.67
C VAL A 133 12.19 -6.91 9.02
#